data_cb571cdbd2610d4c1ce93a42eee1db28
#
_entry.id   cb571cdbd2610d4c1ce93a42eee1db28
#
_cell.length_a   1.000
_cell.length_b   1.000
_cell.length_c   1.000
_cell.angle_alpha   90.00
_cell.angle_beta   90.00
_cell.angle_gamma   90.00
#
_symmetry.space_group_name_H-M   'P 1'
#
loop_
_entity.id
_entity.type
_entity.pdbx_description
1 polymer ?
#
loop_
_entity_poly.entity_id
_entity_poly.type
_entity_poly.pdbx_seq_one_letter_code
_entity_poly.pdbx_strand_id
1 'polypeptide(L)'
;LAKLQVLEHVRELVHDIRANGGLIDPLIVRDGDMVVLEGNSRLAAYHYLAGDDPLLWNNVRCTLLPSDIDEKLVFALLGQYHVKGKKDWAPYEKAGFVYRRFKEQNVDLPTVAAEIGITKEEAKNLIAVYDFMIEKEDHDRNHWSYYEQFLKLRKVKKAREEVAGFDDFIVDEIKSERIGKATDLRDKLPVICSANPKILKRYMAGTYDFAEAHETAV
;
A
#
# COMPACT_ATOMS: atom_id res chain seq x y z
N LEU A 1 7.94 7.26 14.61
CA LEU A 1 9.07 6.33 14.84
C LEU A 1 8.65 5.15 15.72
N ALA A 2 7.96 5.33 16.85
CA ALA A 2 7.55 4.23 17.74
C ALA A 2 6.79 3.09 17.02
N LYS A 3 5.89 3.42 16.08
CA LYS A 3 5.19 2.41 15.27
C LYS A 3 6.11 1.61 14.32
N LEU A 4 7.23 2.20 13.91
CA LEU A 4 8.21 1.53 13.05
C LEU A 4 9.10 0.57 13.83
N GLN A 5 9.43 0.90 15.07
CA GLN A 5 10.34 0.10 15.91
C GLN A 5 9.80 -1.31 16.24
N VAL A 6 8.48 -1.52 16.19
CA VAL A 6 7.87 -2.83 16.44
C VAL A 6 7.85 -3.74 15.21
N LEU A 7 8.17 -3.20 14.02
CA LEU A 7 8.17 -3.96 12.77
C LEU A 7 9.40 -4.90 12.71
N GLU A 8 9.17 -6.13 12.27
CA GLU A 8 10.20 -7.17 12.18
C GLU A 8 11.43 -6.71 11.39
N HIS A 9 11.23 -6.09 10.23
CA HIS A 9 12.34 -5.59 9.42
C HIS A 9 13.18 -4.49 10.09
N VAL A 10 12.63 -3.75 11.06
CA VAL A 10 13.42 -2.76 11.83
C VAL A 10 14.28 -3.46 12.87
N ARG A 11 13.81 -4.58 13.43
CA ARG A 11 14.61 -5.42 14.33
C ARG A 11 15.79 -6.08 13.60
N GLU A 12 15.57 -6.54 12.36
CA GLU A 12 16.66 -7.01 11.50
C GLU A 12 17.69 -5.90 11.24
N LEU A 13 17.22 -4.69 10.90
CA LEU A 13 18.11 -3.53 10.73
C LEU A 13 18.89 -3.17 11.98
N VAL A 14 18.33 -3.28 13.18
CA VAL A 14 19.03 -3.09 14.45
C VAL A 14 20.20 -4.07 14.56
N HIS A 15 19.99 -5.34 14.23
CA HIS A 15 21.03 -6.36 14.23
C HIS A 15 22.15 -6.02 13.23
N ASP A 16 21.78 -5.71 12.00
CA ASP A 16 22.74 -5.41 10.93
C ASP A 16 23.56 -4.15 11.20
N ILE A 17 22.90 -3.07 11.68
CA ILE A 17 23.57 -1.82 12.05
C ILE A 17 24.58 -2.05 13.17
N ARG A 18 24.20 -2.84 14.18
CA ARG A 18 25.09 -3.21 15.29
C ARG A 18 26.29 -4.03 14.80
N ALA A 19 26.05 -5.03 13.94
CA ALA A 19 27.09 -5.88 13.38
C ALA A 19 28.08 -5.12 12.49
N ASN A 20 27.59 -4.14 11.72
CA ASN A 20 28.41 -3.33 10.81
C ASN A 20 29.03 -2.09 11.50
N GLY A 21 28.71 -1.81 12.76
CA GLY A 21 29.16 -0.60 13.47
C GLY A 21 28.61 0.70 12.91
N GLY A 22 27.49 0.65 12.19
CA GLY A 22 26.83 1.82 11.61
C GLY A 22 26.06 1.53 10.33
N LEU A 23 25.57 2.61 9.68
CA LEU A 23 24.87 2.51 8.39
C LEU A 23 25.85 2.35 7.23
N ILE A 24 25.57 1.41 6.33
CA ILE A 24 26.21 1.31 5.02
C ILE A 24 25.71 2.48 4.15
N ASP A 25 24.39 2.60 4.01
CA ASP A 25 23.75 3.68 3.25
C ASP A 25 23.26 4.78 4.22
N PRO A 26 23.68 6.05 4.08
CA PRO A 26 23.27 7.16 4.96
C PRO A 26 21.78 7.45 4.84
N LEU A 27 21.20 8.12 5.83
CA LEU A 27 19.88 8.73 5.70
C LEU A 27 19.93 9.88 4.68
N ILE A 28 18.80 10.18 4.04
CA ILE A 28 18.67 11.40 3.22
C ILE A 28 17.77 12.37 3.99
N VAL A 29 18.33 13.54 4.27
CA VAL A 29 17.71 14.56 5.12
C VAL A 29 17.68 15.88 4.38
N ARG A 30 16.56 16.61 4.44
CA ARG A 30 16.49 17.97 3.94
C ARG A 30 17.06 18.93 4.99
N ASP A 31 18.00 19.79 4.56
CA ASP A 31 18.56 20.85 5.40
C ASP A 31 17.46 21.89 5.77
N GLY A 32 17.69 22.62 6.84
CA GLY A 32 16.78 23.66 7.34
C GLY A 32 15.69 23.12 8.26
N ASP A 33 14.86 22.19 7.84
CA ASP A 33 13.81 21.58 8.68
C ASP A 33 14.18 20.19 9.24
N MET A 34 15.33 19.66 8.81
CA MET A 34 15.86 18.35 9.22
C MET A 34 14.88 17.18 8.99
N VAL A 35 14.02 17.29 7.98
CA VAL A 35 13.08 16.23 7.62
C VAL A 35 13.84 15.09 6.95
N VAL A 36 13.66 13.87 7.50
CA VAL A 36 14.20 12.65 6.88
C VAL A 36 13.32 12.29 5.69
N LEU A 37 13.84 12.47 4.50
CA LEU A 37 13.18 12.16 3.24
C LEU A 37 13.26 10.67 2.92
N GLU A 38 14.41 10.02 3.25
CA GLU A 38 14.62 8.58 3.06
C GLU A 38 15.41 7.99 4.23
N GLY A 39 15.08 6.74 4.61
CA GLY A 39 15.74 6.00 5.68
C GLY A 39 14.99 5.99 7.01
N ASN A 40 13.67 6.21 7.03
CA ASN A 40 12.87 6.23 8.26
C ASN A 40 12.99 4.94 9.08
N SER A 41 13.07 3.76 8.44
CA SER A 41 13.29 2.49 9.13
C SER A 41 14.68 2.42 9.76
N ARG A 42 15.71 2.94 9.07
CA ARG A 42 17.08 3.04 9.60
C ARG A 42 17.16 4.01 10.77
N LEU A 43 16.46 5.16 10.67
CA LEU A 43 16.34 6.11 11.77
C LEU A 43 15.65 5.47 12.99
N ALA A 44 14.57 4.72 12.77
CA ALA A 44 13.87 4.01 13.85
C ALA A 44 14.79 2.98 14.54
N ALA A 45 15.60 2.27 13.78
CA ALA A 45 16.60 1.34 14.32
C ALA A 45 17.68 2.06 15.14
N TYR A 46 18.17 3.23 14.67
CA TYR A 46 19.12 4.05 15.44
C TYR A 46 18.53 4.57 16.75
N HIS A 47 17.28 5.02 16.75
CA HIS A 47 16.59 5.42 17.97
C HIS A 47 16.46 4.26 18.97
N TYR A 48 16.25 3.04 18.49
CA TYR A 48 16.25 1.86 19.36
C TYR A 48 17.63 1.64 19.97
N LEU A 49 18.68 1.65 19.13
CA LEU A 49 20.06 1.45 19.56
C LEU A 49 20.55 2.56 20.51
N ALA A 50 20.17 3.82 20.27
CA ALA A 50 20.48 4.95 21.14
C ALA A 50 19.83 4.85 22.53
N GLY A 51 18.72 4.11 22.65
CA GLY A 51 18.14 3.76 23.95
C GLY A 51 19.03 2.81 24.76
N ASP A 52 19.77 1.93 24.08
CA ASP A 52 20.69 0.98 24.72
C ASP A 52 22.04 1.65 25.05
N ASP A 53 22.64 2.34 24.07
CA ASP A 53 23.94 3.02 24.20
C ASP A 53 23.93 4.37 23.46
N PRO A 54 23.57 5.47 24.15
CA PRO A 54 23.55 6.80 23.57
C PRO A 54 24.92 7.31 23.11
N LEU A 55 26.01 6.91 23.77
CA LEU A 55 27.36 7.38 23.41
C LEU A 55 27.77 6.87 22.02
N LEU A 56 27.35 5.65 21.69
CA LEU A 56 27.69 5.03 20.41
C LEU A 56 26.70 5.40 19.29
N TRP A 57 25.39 5.56 19.61
CA TRP A 57 24.34 5.61 18.59
C TRP A 57 23.58 6.92 18.48
N ASN A 58 23.94 7.99 19.21
CA ASN A 58 23.28 9.28 19.09
C ASN A 58 23.60 10.02 17.78
N ASN A 59 24.64 9.63 17.07
CA ASN A 59 25.01 10.25 15.81
C ASN A 59 24.76 9.29 14.65
N VAL A 60 24.01 9.74 13.66
CA VAL A 60 23.70 8.95 12.47
C VAL A 60 24.21 9.64 11.22
N ARG A 61 24.79 8.84 10.32
CA ARG A 61 25.29 9.33 9.03
C ARG A 61 24.13 9.72 8.12
N CYS A 62 24.16 10.95 7.59
CA CYS A 62 23.16 11.43 6.64
C CYS A 62 23.78 12.19 5.46
N THR A 63 23.07 12.19 4.34
CA THR A 63 23.30 13.09 3.21
C THR A 63 22.31 14.24 3.32
N LEU A 64 22.81 15.47 3.44
CA LEU A 64 21.96 16.65 3.46
C LEU A 64 21.65 17.10 2.05
N LEU A 65 20.38 17.30 1.76
CA LEU A 65 19.89 17.96 0.55
C LEU A 65 19.56 19.42 0.86
N PRO A 66 19.67 20.34 -0.13
CA PRO A 66 19.34 21.74 0.08
C PRO A 66 17.93 21.95 0.65
N SER A 67 17.77 22.99 1.50
CA SER A 67 16.47 23.33 2.09
C SER A 67 15.42 23.73 1.06
N ASP A 68 15.86 24.27 -0.09
CA ASP A 68 15.06 24.72 -1.22
C ASP A 68 14.98 23.69 -2.36
N ILE A 69 15.31 22.43 -2.09
CA ILE A 69 15.24 21.37 -3.10
C ILE A 69 13.83 21.28 -3.70
N ASP A 70 13.76 21.24 -5.04
CA ASP A 70 12.49 21.07 -5.76
C ASP A 70 11.79 19.77 -5.35
N GLU A 71 10.51 19.87 -4.99
CA GLU A 71 9.69 18.70 -4.61
C GLU A 71 9.64 17.63 -5.70
N LYS A 72 9.72 18.00 -6.99
CA LYS A 72 9.82 17.03 -8.09
C LYS A 72 11.06 16.15 -7.98
N LEU A 73 12.21 16.76 -7.62
CA LEU A 73 13.45 16.03 -7.40
C LEU A 73 13.36 15.13 -6.18
N VAL A 74 12.72 15.58 -5.10
CA VAL A 74 12.45 14.76 -3.91
C VAL A 74 11.59 13.56 -4.29
N PHE A 75 10.51 13.75 -5.05
CA PHE A 75 9.65 12.66 -5.50
C PHE A 75 10.37 11.67 -6.41
N ALA A 76 11.17 12.17 -7.37
CA ALA A 76 11.96 11.31 -8.25
C ALA A 76 12.99 10.48 -7.46
N LEU A 77 13.66 11.10 -6.49
CA LEU A 77 14.61 10.43 -5.59
C LEU A 77 13.92 9.34 -4.78
N LEU A 78 12.79 9.63 -4.13
CA LEU A 78 12.01 8.65 -3.38
C LEU A 78 11.51 7.52 -4.28
N GLY A 79 11.07 7.84 -5.50
CA GLY A 79 10.68 6.85 -6.50
C GLY A 79 11.82 5.90 -6.85
N GLN A 80 13.06 6.41 -7.04
CA GLN A 80 14.23 5.56 -7.30
C GLN A 80 14.58 4.64 -6.14
N TYR A 81 14.53 5.14 -4.91
CA TYR A 81 14.86 4.34 -3.73
C TYR A 81 13.82 3.26 -3.41
N HIS A 82 12.55 3.54 -3.60
CA HIS A 82 11.46 2.68 -3.12
C HIS A 82 10.74 1.90 -4.21
N VAL A 83 10.79 2.35 -5.47
CA VAL A 83 10.14 1.66 -6.59
C VAL A 83 11.12 0.78 -7.37
N LYS A 84 12.39 1.18 -7.44
CA LYS A 84 13.48 0.42 -8.10
C LYS A 84 14.55 -0.09 -7.13
N GLY A 85 14.45 0.25 -5.85
CA GLY A 85 15.45 -0.07 -4.83
C GLY A 85 15.37 -1.49 -4.26
N LYS A 86 16.27 -1.78 -3.32
CA LYS A 86 16.41 -3.10 -2.67
C LYS A 86 15.19 -3.54 -1.83
N LYS A 87 14.26 -2.63 -1.54
CA LYS A 87 13.04 -2.94 -0.78
C LYS A 87 11.86 -2.17 -1.39
N ASP A 88 11.03 -2.89 -2.15
CA ASP A 88 9.80 -2.33 -2.72
C ASP A 88 8.85 -1.85 -1.62
N TRP A 89 8.24 -0.69 -1.83
CA TRP A 89 7.10 -0.30 -1.03
C TRP A 89 5.98 -1.33 -1.16
N ALA A 90 5.29 -1.58 -0.06
CA ALA A 90 4.06 -2.34 -0.16
C ALA A 90 3.10 -1.63 -1.14
N PRO A 91 2.30 -2.40 -1.88
CA PRO A 91 1.47 -1.83 -2.96
C PRO A 91 0.57 -0.67 -2.50
N TYR A 92 0.06 -0.70 -1.28
CA TYR A 92 -0.75 0.36 -0.70
C TYR A 92 0.03 1.69 -0.55
N GLU A 93 1.25 1.63 0.01
CA GLU A 93 2.10 2.81 0.18
C GLU A 93 2.54 3.39 -1.17
N LYS A 94 2.89 2.51 -2.12
CA LYS A 94 3.23 2.89 -3.50
C LYS A 94 2.06 3.60 -4.18
N ALA A 95 0.85 3.07 -4.01
CA ALA A 95 -0.35 3.67 -4.57
C ALA A 95 -0.67 5.03 -3.94
N GLY A 96 -0.55 5.17 -2.62
CA GLY A 96 -0.73 6.43 -1.93
C GLY A 96 0.27 7.51 -2.38
N PHE A 97 1.51 7.13 -2.68
CA PHE A 97 2.50 8.03 -3.25
C PHE A 97 2.08 8.52 -4.66
N VAL A 98 1.73 7.60 -5.56
CA VAL A 98 1.28 7.90 -6.92
C VAL A 98 0.00 8.76 -6.92
N TYR A 99 -0.93 8.42 -6.03
CA TYR A 99 -2.19 9.13 -5.87
C TYR A 99 -1.98 10.61 -5.49
N ARG A 100 -1.18 10.88 -4.45
CA ARG A 100 -0.89 12.26 -4.03
C ARG A 100 -0.25 13.07 -5.16
N ARG A 101 0.70 12.48 -5.87
CA ARG A 101 1.37 13.14 -6.98
C ARG A 101 0.40 13.51 -8.10
N PHE A 102 -0.48 12.56 -8.47
CA PHE A 102 -1.45 12.74 -9.54
C PHE A 102 -2.64 13.63 -9.14
N LYS A 103 -3.29 13.33 -8.00
CA LYS A 103 -4.54 13.99 -7.60
C LYS A 103 -4.35 15.29 -6.82
N GLU A 104 -3.41 15.32 -5.88
CA GLU A 104 -3.23 16.47 -5.00
C GLU A 104 -2.28 17.51 -5.60
N GLN A 105 -1.24 17.06 -6.30
CA GLN A 105 -0.27 17.96 -6.94
C GLN A 105 -0.55 18.21 -8.43
N ASN A 106 -1.62 17.63 -8.99
CA ASN A 106 -2.06 17.80 -10.37
C ASN A 106 -0.99 17.50 -11.44
N VAL A 107 -0.10 16.54 -11.18
CA VAL A 107 0.86 16.09 -12.18
C VAL A 107 0.22 15.07 -13.09
N ASP A 108 0.43 15.19 -14.41
CA ASP A 108 -0.16 14.25 -15.36
C ASP A 108 0.38 12.82 -15.19
N LEU A 109 -0.47 11.85 -15.48
CA LEU A 109 -0.20 10.44 -15.22
C LEU A 109 1.04 9.88 -15.95
N PRO A 110 1.32 10.22 -17.22
CA PRO A 110 2.56 9.81 -17.88
C PRO A 110 3.81 10.30 -17.16
N THR A 111 3.81 11.54 -16.67
CA THR A 111 4.91 12.12 -15.92
C THR A 111 5.13 11.39 -14.60
N VAL A 112 4.06 11.16 -13.81
CA VAL A 112 4.14 10.40 -12.55
C VAL A 112 4.68 8.99 -12.78
N ALA A 113 4.20 8.30 -13.81
CA ALA A 113 4.65 6.97 -14.15
C ALA A 113 6.15 6.94 -14.52
N ALA A 114 6.60 7.92 -15.32
CA ALA A 114 8.00 8.06 -15.71
C ALA A 114 8.91 8.41 -14.52
N GLU A 115 8.49 9.30 -13.61
CA GLU A 115 9.25 9.70 -12.42
C GLU A 115 9.61 8.49 -11.55
N ILE A 116 8.71 7.52 -11.40
CA ILE A 116 8.94 6.36 -10.54
C ILE A 116 9.26 5.06 -11.33
N GLY A 117 9.30 5.16 -12.66
CA GLY A 117 9.72 4.06 -13.54
C GLY A 117 8.75 2.89 -13.61
N ILE A 118 7.45 3.18 -13.56
CA ILE A 118 6.37 2.22 -13.81
C ILE A 118 5.65 2.56 -15.12
N THR A 119 4.83 1.63 -15.60
CA THR A 119 4.01 1.88 -16.76
C THR A 119 2.81 2.79 -16.40
N LYS A 120 2.30 3.52 -17.40
CA LYS A 120 1.08 4.33 -17.24
C LYS A 120 -0.11 3.47 -16.77
N GLU A 121 -0.20 2.23 -17.24
CA GLU A 121 -1.28 1.33 -16.85
C GLU A 121 -1.16 0.88 -15.38
N GLU A 122 0.06 0.58 -14.91
CA GLU A 122 0.31 0.30 -13.50
C GLU A 122 -0.05 1.50 -12.62
N ALA A 123 0.37 2.71 -13.00
CA ALA A 123 0.03 3.92 -12.27
C ALA A 123 -1.49 4.13 -12.20
N LYS A 124 -2.20 3.92 -13.31
CA LYS A 124 -3.65 4.01 -13.37
C LYS A 124 -4.34 3.00 -12.45
N ASN A 125 -3.86 1.75 -12.45
CA ASN A 125 -4.40 0.70 -11.59
C ASN A 125 -4.17 1.00 -10.10
N LEU A 126 -2.97 1.46 -9.74
CA LEU A 126 -2.65 1.87 -8.36
C LEU A 126 -3.59 2.98 -7.88
N ILE A 127 -3.79 4.02 -8.71
CA ILE A 127 -4.69 5.13 -8.39
C ILE A 127 -6.13 4.63 -8.23
N ALA A 128 -6.61 3.79 -9.15
CA ALA A 128 -8.00 3.32 -9.12
C ALA A 128 -8.32 2.51 -7.86
N VAL A 129 -7.39 1.64 -7.42
CA VAL A 129 -7.57 0.86 -6.19
C VAL A 129 -7.50 1.76 -4.96
N TYR A 130 -6.56 2.69 -4.93
CA TYR A 130 -6.39 3.61 -3.79
C TYR A 130 -7.57 4.57 -3.65
N ASP A 131 -8.05 5.13 -4.77
CA ASP A 131 -9.23 6.01 -4.86
C ASP A 131 -10.49 5.29 -4.33
N PHE A 132 -10.68 4.02 -4.74
CA PHE A 132 -11.78 3.19 -4.26
C PHE A 132 -11.69 2.92 -2.75
N MET A 133 -10.50 2.61 -2.23
CA MET A 133 -10.29 2.42 -0.80
C MET A 133 -10.61 3.69 0.01
N ILE A 134 -10.19 4.87 -0.49
CA ILE A 134 -10.53 6.16 0.13
C ILE A 134 -12.05 6.40 0.09
N GLU A 135 -12.69 6.20 -1.07
CA GLU A 135 -14.16 6.35 -1.22
C GLU A 135 -14.92 5.47 -0.22
N LYS A 136 -14.42 4.25 0.01
CA LYS A 136 -15.03 3.29 0.95
C LYS A 136 -14.54 3.44 2.40
N GLU A 137 -13.79 4.49 2.70
CA GLU A 137 -13.23 4.77 4.04
C GLU A 137 -12.49 3.55 4.65
N ASP A 138 -11.75 2.81 3.79
CA ASP A 138 -10.91 1.70 4.20
C ASP A 138 -9.43 2.05 4.04
N HIS A 139 -8.75 2.22 5.16
CA HIS A 139 -7.34 2.58 5.22
C HIS A 139 -6.45 1.43 5.68
N ASP A 140 -7.00 0.22 5.82
CA ASP A 140 -6.19 -0.96 6.16
C ASP A 140 -5.43 -1.46 4.93
N ARG A 141 -4.10 -1.32 4.97
CA ARG A 141 -3.21 -1.79 3.91
C ARG A 141 -3.32 -3.29 3.64
N ASN A 142 -3.76 -4.08 4.63
CA ASN A 142 -3.92 -5.53 4.47
C ASN A 142 -5.07 -5.87 3.51
N HIS A 143 -6.02 -4.96 3.34
CA HIS A 143 -7.14 -5.13 2.41
C HIS A 143 -6.79 -4.78 0.96
N TRP A 144 -5.61 -4.20 0.69
CA TRP A 144 -5.17 -3.81 -0.65
C TRP A 144 -5.38 -4.90 -1.70
N SER A 145 -4.91 -6.13 -1.41
CA SER A 145 -4.96 -7.25 -2.35
C SER A 145 -6.39 -7.66 -2.69
N TYR A 146 -7.33 -7.50 -1.76
CA TYR A 146 -8.75 -7.80 -2.00
C TYR A 146 -9.35 -6.78 -2.98
N TYR A 147 -9.14 -5.48 -2.76
CA TYR A 147 -9.65 -4.44 -3.64
C TYR A 147 -8.99 -4.48 -5.02
N GLU A 148 -7.69 -4.77 -5.07
CA GLU A 148 -6.99 -4.96 -6.34
C GLU A 148 -7.60 -6.10 -7.16
N GLN A 149 -7.89 -7.25 -6.53
CA GLN A 149 -8.59 -8.35 -7.21
C GLN A 149 -10.01 -7.94 -7.60
N PHE A 150 -10.78 -7.39 -6.68
CA PHE A 150 -12.18 -7.01 -6.90
C PHE A 150 -12.36 -6.10 -8.13
N LEU A 151 -11.55 -5.06 -8.23
CA LEU A 151 -11.64 -4.09 -9.33
C LEU A 151 -11.17 -4.65 -10.69
N LYS A 152 -10.30 -5.66 -10.69
CA LYS A 152 -9.84 -6.35 -11.92
C LYS A 152 -10.85 -7.36 -12.48
N LEU A 153 -11.85 -7.76 -11.72
CA LEU A 153 -12.80 -8.83 -12.08
C LEU A 153 -13.82 -8.38 -13.11
N ARG A 154 -13.52 -8.59 -14.40
CA ARG A 154 -14.44 -8.27 -15.51
C ARG A 154 -15.80 -8.94 -15.40
N LYS A 155 -15.85 -10.21 -14.92
CA LYS A 155 -17.09 -10.97 -14.76
C LYS A 155 -18.01 -10.43 -13.66
N VAL A 156 -17.47 -9.68 -12.71
CA VAL A 156 -18.22 -9.04 -11.62
C VAL A 156 -18.73 -7.66 -12.01
N LYS A 157 -18.20 -7.07 -13.09
CA LYS A 157 -18.53 -5.73 -13.55
C LYS A 157 -20.04 -5.55 -13.70
N LYS A 158 -20.73 -6.54 -14.27
CA LYS A 158 -22.19 -6.49 -14.45
C LYS A 158 -22.92 -6.39 -13.10
N ALA A 159 -22.52 -7.18 -12.12
CA ALA A 159 -23.12 -7.11 -10.77
C ALA A 159 -22.87 -5.75 -10.12
N ARG A 160 -21.69 -5.18 -10.29
CA ARG A 160 -21.33 -3.85 -9.78
C ARG A 160 -22.17 -2.73 -10.41
N GLU A 161 -22.54 -2.87 -11.69
CA GLU A 161 -23.33 -1.87 -12.41
C GLU A 161 -24.85 -2.04 -12.20
N GLU A 162 -25.34 -3.26 -12.06
CA GLU A 162 -26.77 -3.56 -12.07
C GLU A 162 -27.37 -3.84 -10.68
N VAL A 163 -26.54 -4.20 -9.69
CA VAL A 163 -27.02 -4.59 -8.35
C VAL A 163 -26.72 -3.48 -7.35
N ALA A 164 -27.74 -2.79 -6.93
CA ALA A 164 -27.61 -1.71 -5.96
C ALA A 164 -26.98 -2.22 -4.64
N GLY A 165 -25.99 -1.47 -4.12
CA GLY A 165 -25.28 -1.80 -2.87
C GLY A 165 -24.31 -2.94 -2.96
N PHE A 166 -24.05 -3.50 -4.14
CA PHE A 166 -23.15 -4.65 -4.30
C PHE A 166 -21.72 -4.33 -3.88
N ASP A 167 -21.18 -3.18 -4.31
CA ASP A 167 -19.83 -2.77 -3.94
C ASP A 167 -19.70 -2.59 -2.42
N ASP A 168 -20.66 -1.93 -1.78
CA ASP A 168 -20.67 -1.71 -0.34
C ASP A 168 -20.79 -3.01 0.46
N PHE A 169 -21.59 -3.95 -0.04
CA PHE A 169 -21.71 -5.28 0.53
C PHE A 169 -20.38 -6.04 0.49
N ILE A 170 -19.70 -6.07 -0.66
CA ILE A 170 -18.40 -6.75 -0.78
C ILE A 170 -17.33 -6.06 0.07
N VAL A 171 -17.36 -4.72 0.16
CA VAL A 171 -16.47 -3.96 1.05
C VAL A 171 -16.70 -4.36 2.52
N ASP A 172 -17.94 -4.51 2.95
CA ASP A 172 -18.27 -4.98 4.31
C ASP A 172 -17.79 -6.41 4.56
N GLU A 173 -17.94 -7.30 3.57
CA GLU A 173 -17.39 -8.66 3.62
C GLU A 173 -15.87 -8.70 3.81
N ILE A 174 -15.15 -7.79 3.11
CA ILE A 174 -13.69 -7.64 3.24
C ILE A 174 -13.32 -7.08 4.62
N LYS A 175 -13.91 -5.95 5.01
CA LYS A 175 -13.62 -5.28 6.29
C LYS A 175 -13.93 -6.16 7.51
N SER A 176 -14.92 -7.01 7.38
CA SER A 176 -15.34 -7.94 8.44
C SER A 176 -14.61 -9.31 8.37
N GLU A 177 -13.61 -9.43 7.50
CA GLU A 177 -12.79 -10.64 7.30
C GLU A 177 -13.62 -11.90 6.97
N ARG A 178 -14.86 -11.73 6.45
CA ARG A 178 -15.72 -12.87 6.05
C ARG A 178 -15.26 -13.52 4.75
N ILE A 179 -14.43 -12.85 3.96
CA ILE A 179 -13.69 -13.42 2.83
C ILE A 179 -12.25 -13.66 3.26
N GLY A 180 -11.86 -14.90 3.50
CA GLY A 180 -10.60 -15.26 4.14
C GLY A 180 -9.33 -14.89 3.35
N LYS A 181 -9.40 -14.86 2.00
CA LYS A 181 -8.25 -14.58 1.14
C LYS A 181 -8.67 -13.80 -0.11
N ALA A 182 -7.81 -12.90 -0.58
CA ALA A 182 -8.00 -12.17 -1.84
C ALA A 182 -8.11 -13.11 -3.06
N THR A 183 -7.43 -14.27 -3.03
CA THR A 183 -7.55 -15.33 -4.05
C THR A 183 -8.94 -15.95 -4.07
N ASP A 184 -9.58 -16.14 -2.92
CA ASP A 184 -10.95 -16.66 -2.86
C ASP A 184 -11.91 -15.68 -3.54
N LEU A 185 -11.76 -14.38 -3.30
CA LEU A 185 -12.56 -13.37 -3.97
C LEU A 185 -12.37 -13.43 -5.49
N ARG A 186 -11.13 -13.55 -5.96
CA ARG A 186 -10.82 -13.67 -7.40
C ARG A 186 -11.44 -14.88 -8.05
N ASP A 187 -11.40 -16.03 -7.36
CA ASP A 187 -11.75 -17.32 -7.96
C ASP A 187 -13.23 -17.65 -7.78
N LYS A 188 -13.84 -17.29 -6.64
CA LYS A 188 -15.21 -17.67 -6.26
C LYS A 188 -16.27 -16.61 -6.59
N LEU A 189 -15.98 -15.32 -6.37
CA LEU A 189 -16.96 -14.24 -6.60
C LEU A 189 -17.51 -14.21 -8.04
N PRO A 190 -16.68 -14.39 -9.10
CA PRO A 190 -17.19 -14.46 -10.46
C PRO A 190 -18.16 -15.62 -10.72
N VAL A 191 -18.01 -16.75 -10.01
CA VAL A 191 -18.92 -17.91 -10.11
C VAL A 191 -20.26 -17.54 -9.50
N ILE A 192 -20.26 -16.97 -8.29
CA ILE A 192 -21.48 -16.50 -7.61
C ILE A 192 -22.24 -15.47 -8.48
N CYS A 193 -21.51 -14.47 -9.03
CA CYS A 193 -22.12 -13.43 -9.87
C CYS A 193 -22.65 -13.95 -11.23
N SER A 194 -22.08 -15.04 -11.75
CA SER A 194 -22.48 -15.63 -13.03
C SER A 194 -23.57 -16.70 -12.89
N ALA A 195 -23.87 -17.12 -11.68
CA ALA A 195 -24.89 -18.13 -11.37
C ALA A 195 -26.31 -17.55 -11.38
N ASN A 196 -27.28 -18.32 -10.91
CA ASN A 196 -28.65 -17.87 -10.78
C ASN A 196 -28.71 -16.61 -9.88
N PRO A 197 -29.35 -15.50 -10.33
CA PRO A 197 -29.45 -14.27 -9.56
C PRO A 197 -30.03 -14.42 -8.14
N LYS A 198 -30.79 -15.48 -7.87
CA LYS A 198 -31.30 -15.79 -6.54
C LYS A 198 -30.17 -16.12 -5.55
N ILE A 199 -29.07 -16.71 -6.02
CA ILE A 199 -27.92 -17.06 -5.17
C ILE A 199 -27.25 -15.77 -4.68
N LEU A 200 -26.93 -14.84 -5.60
CA LEU A 200 -26.36 -13.55 -5.24
C LEU A 200 -27.27 -12.78 -4.26
N LYS A 201 -28.59 -12.76 -4.51
CA LYS A 201 -29.54 -12.11 -3.60
C LYS A 201 -29.55 -12.74 -2.20
N ARG A 202 -29.45 -14.06 -2.07
CA ARG A 202 -29.38 -14.75 -0.78
C ARG A 202 -28.07 -14.49 -0.06
N TYR A 203 -26.97 -14.43 -0.79
CA TYR A 203 -25.67 -14.03 -0.25
C TYR A 203 -25.73 -12.61 0.29
N MET A 204 -26.20 -11.65 -0.49
CA MET A 204 -26.33 -10.25 -0.04
C MET A 204 -27.35 -10.06 1.09
N ALA A 205 -28.31 -10.94 1.22
CA ALA A 205 -29.28 -10.95 2.34
C ALA A 205 -28.75 -11.67 3.60
N GLY A 206 -27.51 -12.18 3.59
CA GLY A 206 -26.92 -12.91 4.71
C GLY A 206 -27.53 -14.30 4.96
N THR A 207 -28.32 -14.83 3.99
CA THR A 207 -28.87 -16.20 4.07
C THR A 207 -27.82 -17.26 3.76
N TYR A 208 -26.84 -16.91 2.95
CA TYR A 208 -25.64 -17.68 2.66
C TYR A 208 -24.43 -16.89 3.10
N ASP A 209 -23.42 -17.56 3.63
CA ASP A 209 -22.07 -17.02 3.68
C ASP A 209 -21.37 -17.14 2.31
N PHE A 210 -20.14 -16.64 2.22
CA PHE A 210 -19.38 -16.64 0.96
C PHE A 210 -19.10 -18.05 0.42
N ALA A 211 -18.83 -19.02 1.31
CA ALA A 211 -18.53 -20.39 0.94
C ALA A 211 -19.79 -21.10 0.46
N GLU A 212 -20.90 -21.00 1.22
CA GLU A 212 -22.20 -21.56 0.88
C GLU A 212 -22.74 -21.02 -0.44
N ALA A 213 -22.60 -19.70 -0.67
CA ALA A 213 -22.99 -19.06 -1.93
C ALA A 213 -22.20 -19.64 -3.12
N HIS A 214 -20.90 -19.87 -2.95
CA HIS A 214 -20.08 -20.46 -3.99
C HIS A 214 -20.43 -21.93 -4.23
N GLU A 215 -20.57 -22.76 -3.19
CA GLU A 215 -20.95 -24.17 -3.31
C GLU A 215 -22.31 -24.35 -4.00
N THR A 216 -23.26 -23.42 -3.72
CA THR A 216 -24.57 -23.45 -4.37
C THR A 216 -24.52 -22.97 -5.82
N ALA A 217 -23.49 -22.20 -6.19
CA ALA A 217 -23.32 -21.62 -7.53
C ALA A 217 -22.60 -22.56 -8.51
N VAL A 218 -21.88 -23.56 -8.02
CA VAL A 218 -21.18 -24.59 -8.80
C VAL A 218 -22.13 -25.69 -9.24
#